data_e8eb9021410de3fbd4c549cdc2a09db0
#
_entry.id   e8eb9021410de3fbd4c549cdc2a09db0
#
_cell.length_a   1.000
_cell.length_b   1.000
_cell.length_c   1.000
_cell.angle_alpha   90.00
_cell.angle_beta   90.00
_cell.angle_gamma   90.00
#
_symmetry.space_group_name_H-M   'P 1'
#
loop_
_entity.id
_entity.type
_entity.pdbx_description
1 polymer ?
#
loop_
_entity_poly.entity_id
_entity_poly.type
_entity_poly.pdbx_seq_one_letter_code
_entity_poly.pdbx_strand_id
1 'polypeptide(L)'
;MHRSMTLLSLAVGAALTATASAQSAPPAPKGNFDQGVISGLGIRNIGSATMSGRIAAVTAAHDKKGDTVLYIGAASGGVWKSTDGGTTFKPKFDKQPVQSIGSIALDPSNPDNVWVGTGEAWTRGSTSIGNGVYHSTDGGETWNNVGLPQSERIVKLAVDPRDGNTVLACVTGKLWSDSSERGVYRTSNAGKSWTQVLKGGNGSTGCGGMSLDAKNPNVIFASLWDFRRKGWTFRSGGENADAPSGSGLYRSADGGKTWSEVTGGGLPAKPYGRIAVAVAPSDSKVVYAFVEAVKSALFRSGDGGKTWDRRDDSQMMVWRPFYFANLIVDPTNPDRVFKPDLALIQSLDGGKTFANVGGGAHGDFHDVWIDPKDPQKVIAGDDGGLWLSKDGGNRWWKANNLPVSQFYHVSVDNDDPYHVYGGLQDNSSWVGDSSYPGGITNSRWENMYGGDGFWM
;
A
#
# COMPACT_ATOMS: atom_id res chain seq x y z
N MET A 1 -0.75 61.78 -66.71
CA MET A 1 0.35 62.56 -66.12
C MET A 1 -0.07 63.01 -64.70
N HIS A 2 0.41 62.42 -63.70
CA HIS A 2 0.79 63.00 -62.40
C HIS A 2 1.19 61.82 -61.51
N ARG A 3 2.44 61.77 -61.17
CA ARG A 3 3.03 60.83 -60.20
C ARG A 3 2.81 61.39 -58.83
N SER A 4 2.32 60.59 -57.93
CA SER A 4 2.35 60.84 -56.46
C SER A 4 3.24 59.83 -55.82
N MET A 5 4.33 60.28 -55.25
CA MET A 5 5.23 59.54 -54.37
C MET A 5 4.59 59.42 -52.98
N THR A 6 4.47 58.20 -52.46
CA THR A 6 4.08 57.97 -51.08
C THR A 6 5.32 57.60 -50.27
N LEU A 7 5.64 58.43 -49.29
CA LEU A 7 6.69 58.22 -48.31
C LEU A 7 6.26 57.11 -47.30
N LEU A 8 7.15 56.14 -47.16
CA LEU A 8 7.03 55.07 -46.15
C LEU A 8 7.78 55.50 -44.89
N SER A 9 7.02 55.79 -43.81
CA SER A 9 7.59 56.09 -42.49
C SER A 9 7.77 54.76 -41.74
N LEU A 10 9.02 54.38 -41.46
CA LEU A 10 9.36 53.35 -40.54
C LEU A 10 9.21 53.85 -39.11
N ALA A 11 8.23 53.31 -38.36
CA ALA A 11 8.15 53.46 -36.90
C ALA A 11 8.87 52.30 -36.24
N VAL A 12 9.99 52.57 -35.59
CA VAL A 12 10.72 51.61 -34.76
C VAL A 12 10.03 51.64 -33.38
N GLY A 13 9.22 50.60 -33.09
CA GLY A 13 8.64 50.35 -31.78
C GLY A 13 9.67 49.68 -30.85
N ALA A 14 10.18 50.40 -29.89
CA ALA A 14 10.97 49.84 -28.79
C ALA A 14 10.04 49.06 -27.85
N ALA A 15 10.10 47.73 -27.84
CA ALA A 15 9.42 46.88 -26.85
C ALA A 15 10.21 46.95 -25.54
N LEU A 16 9.67 47.67 -24.55
CA LEU A 16 10.11 47.55 -23.16
C LEU A 16 9.61 46.23 -22.57
N THR A 17 10.49 45.24 -22.45
CA THR A 17 10.23 44.03 -21.65
C THR A 17 10.37 44.41 -20.18
N ALA A 18 9.24 44.62 -19.52
CA ALA A 18 9.19 44.72 -18.06
C ALA A 18 9.40 43.31 -17.50
N THR A 19 10.58 42.98 -16.99
CA THR A 19 10.82 41.83 -16.15
C THR A 19 10.14 42.06 -14.81
N ALA A 20 8.96 41.47 -14.63
CA ALA A 20 8.34 41.41 -13.33
C ALA A 20 9.19 40.48 -12.45
N SER A 21 9.95 41.07 -11.55
CA SER A 21 10.60 40.36 -10.45
C SER A 21 9.49 39.74 -9.59
N ALA A 22 9.34 38.42 -9.64
CA ALA A 22 8.50 37.73 -8.71
C ALA A 22 9.08 37.93 -7.30
N GLN A 23 8.53 38.87 -6.55
CA GLN A 23 8.82 38.99 -5.13
C GLN A 23 8.40 37.70 -4.48
N SER A 24 9.35 36.90 -3.97
CA SER A 24 9.05 35.77 -3.12
C SER A 24 8.21 36.25 -1.93
N ALA A 25 7.05 35.62 -1.76
CA ALA A 25 6.23 35.89 -0.58
C ALA A 25 7.10 35.77 0.68
N PRO A 26 6.94 36.67 1.66
CA PRO A 26 7.67 36.57 2.92
C PRO A 26 7.42 35.17 3.51
N PRO A 27 8.43 34.52 4.11
CA PRO A 27 8.23 33.25 4.76
C PRO A 27 7.12 33.39 5.79
N ALA A 28 6.16 32.47 5.76
CA ALA A 28 5.08 32.42 6.75
C ALA A 28 5.72 32.52 8.15
N PRO A 29 5.13 33.31 9.06
CA PRO A 29 5.64 33.41 10.41
C PRO A 29 5.75 31.99 10.97
N LYS A 30 6.94 31.57 11.41
CA LYS A 30 7.13 30.33 12.15
C LYS A 30 6.27 30.46 13.41
N GLY A 31 5.09 29.85 13.39
CA GLY A 31 4.29 29.71 14.58
C GLY A 31 5.14 28.98 15.63
N ASN A 32 5.14 29.47 16.85
CA ASN A 32 5.79 28.83 18.00
C ASN A 32 5.07 27.53 18.42
N PHE A 33 4.50 26.78 17.46
CA PHE A 33 3.86 25.51 17.70
C PHE A 33 4.85 24.41 17.38
N ASP A 34 5.53 23.93 18.41
CA ASP A 34 6.32 22.71 18.33
C ASP A 34 5.46 21.48 18.69
N GLN A 35 6.05 20.29 18.51
CA GLN A 35 5.37 19.04 18.85
C GLN A 35 4.98 18.97 20.33
N GLY A 36 5.73 19.62 21.23
CA GLY A 36 5.43 19.65 22.66
C GLY A 36 4.14 20.40 22.98
N VAL A 37 3.87 21.49 22.27
CA VAL A 37 2.62 22.25 22.42
C VAL A 37 1.41 21.43 21.98
N ILE A 38 1.52 20.72 20.83
CA ILE A 38 0.44 19.87 20.32
C ILE A 38 0.23 18.64 21.19
N SER A 39 1.31 17.99 21.66
CA SER A 39 1.22 16.82 22.54
C SER A 39 0.61 17.12 23.90
N GLY A 40 0.63 18.38 24.34
CA GLY A 40 -0.02 18.85 25.57
C GLY A 40 -1.55 18.94 25.49
N LEU A 41 -2.16 18.80 24.32
CA LEU A 41 -3.61 18.92 24.12
C LEU A 41 -4.43 17.72 24.63
N GLY A 42 -3.80 16.72 25.24
CA GLY A 42 -4.52 15.62 25.89
C GLY A 42 -5.39 14.80 24.94
N ILE A 43 -4.82 14.36 23.80
CA ILE A 43 -5.52 13.53 22.84
C ILE A 43 -5.98 12.23 23.50
N ARG A 44 -7.26 11.89 23.35
CA ARG A 44 -7.84 10.63 23.80
C ARG A 44 -8.52 9.89 22.65
N ASN A 45 -8.50 8.58 22.68
CA ASN A 45 -9.24 7.77 21.75
C ASN A 45 -10.71 7.72 22.19
N ILE A 46 -11.61 8.22 21.35
CA ILE A 46 -13.07 8.09 21.51
C ILE A 46 -13.64 7.12 20.47
N GLY A 47 -12.75 6.46 19.71
CA GLY A 47 -13.13 5.62 18.61
C GLY A 47 -13.76 4.34 19.03
N SER A 48 -14.56 3.85 18.11
CA SER A 48 -15.20 2.56 18.12
C SER A 48 -14.58 1.72 17.00
N ALA A 49 -14.57 0.41 17.20
CA ALA A 49 -14.25 -0.54 16.15
C ALA A 49 -15.47 -0.92 15.28
N THR A 50 -16.65 -0.35 15.56
CA THR A 50 -17.89 -0.67 14.83
C THR A 50 -17.80 -0.30 13.37
N MET A 51 -17.36 0.94 13.10
CA MET A 51 -17.22 1.46 11.75
C MET A 51 -15.96 0.95 11.07
N SER A 52 -14.82 0.95 11.76
CA SER A 52 -13.50 0.58 11.26
C SER A 52 -13.05 1.38 10.02
N GLY A 53 -11.92 1.00 9.41
CA GLY A 53 -11.34 1.67 8.25
C GLY A 53 -10.31 0.79 7.57
N ARG A 54 -9.75 1.30 6.47
CA ARG A 54 -8.85 0.55 5.59
C ARG A 54 -7.63 -0.01 6.30
N ILE A 55 -7.47 -1.34 6.19
CA ILE A 55 -6.26 -2.06 6.58
C ILE A 55 -5.42 -2.30 5.33
N ALA A 56 -4.27 -1.62 5.25
CA ALA A 56 -3.39 -1.64 4.08
C ALA A 56 -2.34 -2.75 4.12
N ALA A 57 -1.98 -3.22 5.30
CA ALA A 57 -0.97 -4.26 5.49
C ALA A 57 -1.30 -5.17 6.66
N VAL A 58 -1.10 -6.48 6.47
CA VAL A 58 -1.28 -7.51 7.49
C VAL A 58 -0.05 -8.40 7.49
N THR A 59 0.57 -8.59 8.66
CA THR A 59 1.65 -9.55 8.81
C THR A 59 1.63 -10.16 10.21
N ALA A 60 2.06 -11.41 10.33
CA ALA A 60 2.18 -12.06 11.61
C ALA A 60 3.34 -13.04 11.66
N ALA A 61 3.74 -13.37 12.87
CA ALA A 61 4.71 -14.41 13.17
C ALA A 61 4.32 -15.13 14.47
N HIS A 62 4.95 -16.26 14.74
CA HIS A 62 4.82 -16.91 16.04
C HIS A 62 5.93 -16.49 16.97
N ASP A 63 5.58 -16.16 18.19
CA ASP A 63 6.56 -15.91 19.25
C ASP A 63 7.22 -17.23 19.73
N LYS A 64 8.11 -17.13 20.72
CA LYS A 64 8.83 -18.30 21.29
C LYS A 64 7.90 -19.30 22.00
N LYS A 65 6.68 -18.88 22.37
CA LYS A 65 5.66 -19.74 22.99
C LYS A 65 4.77 -20.40 21.94
N GLY A 66 4.84 -19.95 20.69
CA GLY A 66 4.00 -20.39 19.59
C GLY A 66 2.72 -19.56 19.42
N ASP A 67 2.56 -18.49 20.19
CA ASP A 67 1.42 -17.58 20.07
C ASP A 67 1.57 -16.70 18.81
N THR A 68 0.47 -16.41 18.15
CA THR A 68 0.47 -15.57 16.95
C THR A 68 0.57 -14.10 17.35
N VAL A 69 1.67 -13.45 16.99
CA VAL A 69 1.88 -12.01 17.08
C VAL A 69 1.52 -11.39 15.75
N LEU A 70 0.54 -10.49 15.75
CA LEU A 70 -0.02 -9.86 14.56
C LEU A 70 0.30 -8.38 14.55
N TYR A 71 0.74 -7.88 13.39
CA TYR A 71 0.93 -6.44 13.12
C TYR A 71 0.02 -6.01 11.99
N ILE A 72 -0.71 -4.93 12.22
CA ILE A 72 -1.67 -4.34 11.29
C ILE A 72 -1.23 -2.94 10.94
N GLY A 73 -1.17 -2.65 9.65
CA GLY A 73 -0.94 -1.31 9.12
C GLY A 73 -2.23 -0.72 8.59
N ALA A 74 -2.73 0.31 9.25
CA ALA A 74 -3.87 1.07 8.75
C ALA A 74 -3.42 2.11 7.72
N ALA A 75 -4.23 2.35 6.71
CA ALA A 75 -3.94 3.33 5.66
C ALA A 75 -3.71 4.74 6.23
N SER A 76 -4.39 5.09 7.31
CA SER A 76 -4.30 6.39 7.99
C SER A 76 -4.42 6.29 9.52
N GLY A 77 -4.12 5.13 10.11
CA GLY A 77 -4.28 4.89 11.56
C GLY A 77 -3.05 4.24 12.22
N GLY A 78 -1.88 4.32 11.59
CA GLY A 78 -0.62 3.81 12.14
C GLY A 78 -0.52 2.29 12.19
N VAL A 79 0.35 1.81 13.07
CA VAL A 79 0.61 0.38 13.28
C VAL A 79 -0.02 -0.08 14.58
N TRP A 80 -0.72 -1.22 14.52
CA TRP A 80 -1.33 -1.88 15.66
C TRP A 80 -0.74 -3.27 15.85
N LYS A 81 -0.56 -3.68 17.11
CA LYS A 81 -0.03 -5.00 17.48
C LYS A 81 -1.02 -5.76 18.32
N SER A 82 -1.19 -7.05 18.01
CA SER A 82 -1.86 -8.05 18.85
C SER A 82 -0.87 -9.14 19.22
N THR A 83 -0.89 -9.61 20.46
CA THR A 83 -0.06 -10.73 20.95
C THR A 83 -0.91 -11.94 21.38
N ASP A 84 -2.19 -11.91 21.05
CA ASP A 84 -3.18 -12.91 21.42
C ASP A 84 -4.05 -13.37 20.23
N GLY A 85 -3.43 -13.36 19.03
CA GLY A 85 -4.06 -13.83 17.80
C GLY A 85 -5.21 -12.98 17.28
N GLY A 86 -5.23 -11.67 17.58
CA GLY A 86 -6.26 -10.74 17.15
C GLY A 86 -7.39 -10.52 18.14
N THR A 87 -7.23 -10.97 19.39
CA THR A 87 -8.22 -10.76 20.44
C THR A 87 -8.16 -9.34 21.01
N THR A 88 -6.95 -8.80 21.20
CA THR A 88 -6.75 -7.40 21.62
C THR A 88 -5.70 -6.71 20.76
N PHE A 89 -5.82 -5.39 20.63
CA PHE A 89 -4.88 -4.57 19.84
C PHE A 89 -4.36 -3.39 20.64
N LYS A 90 -3.08 -3.07 20.44
CA LYS A 90 -2.43 -1.90 21.01
C LYS A 90 -1.80 -1.05 19.90
N PRO A 91 -2.02 0.27 19.89
CA PRO A 91 -1.34 1.15 18.96
C PRO A 91 0.16 1.18 19.26
N LYS A 92 0.98 1.19 18.22
CA LYS A 92 2.46 1.14 18.33
C LYS A 92 3.16 2.25 17.57
N PHE A 93 2.41 3.10 16.85
CA PHE A 93 3.00 4.09 15.95
C PHE A 93 2.55 5.52 16.22
N ASP A 94 1.74 5.77 17.26
CA ASP A 94 1.09 7.05 17.57
C ASP A 94 2.06 8.22 17.75
N LYS A 95 3.30 7.93 18.17
CA LYS A 95 4.34 8.96 18.38
C LYS A 95 5.09 9.34 17.10
N GLN A 96 4.78 8.71 15.97
CA GLN A 96 5.44 9.00 14.72
C GLN A 96 4.74 10.14 13.96
N PRO A 97 5.48 10.95 13.18
CA PRO A 97 4.92 12.13 12.51
C PRO A 97 4.00 11.78 11.32
N VAL A 98 3.92 10.52 10.93
CA VAL A 98 3.03 10.02 9.88
C VAL A 98 2.28 8.80 10.37
N GLN A 99 1.03 8.65 9.93
CA GLN A 99 0.15 7.55 10.33
C GLN A 99 -0.29 6.69 9.14
N SER A 100 0.20 7.00 7.93
CA SER A 100 -0.12 6.24 6.72
C SER A 100 0.85 5.10 6.54
N ILE A 101 0.35 3.88 6.52
CA ILE A 101 1.15 2.65 6.38
C ILE A 101 0.91 2.04 5.01
N GLY A 102 1.99 1.73 4.31
CA GLY A 102 1.94 1.04 3.02
C GLY A 102 2.35 -0.43 3.11
N SER A 103 3.24 -0.77 4.04
CA SER A 103 3.77 -2.13 4.16
C SER A 103 4.37 -2.38 5.53
N ILE A 104 4.24 -3.60 6.04
CA ILE A 104 4.94 -4.08 7.26
C ILE A 104 5.65 -5.39 6.90
N ALA A 105 6.90 -5.53 7.35
CA ALA A 105 7.65 -6.77 7.23
C ALA A 105 8.32 -7.13 8.57
N LEU A 106 8.30 -8.41 8.89
CA LEU A 106 8.97 -8.96 10.06
C LEU A 106 10.25 -9.69 9.64
N ASP A 107 11.24 -9.66 10.50
CA ASP A 107 12.37 -10.59 10.39
C ASP A 107 11.87 -12.00 10.77
N PRO A 108 11.95 -12.98 9.85
CA PRO A 108 11.47 -14.33 10.13
C PRO A 108 12.21 -15.02 11.30
N SER A 109 13.42 -14.59 11.61
CA SER A 109 14.24 -15.14 12.70
C SER A 109 13.96 -14.45 14.05
N ASN A 110 13.43 -13.22 14.02
CA ASN A 110 13.15 -12.43 15.21
C ASN A 110 11.93 -11.50 15.00
N PRO A 111 10.72 -11.91 15.38
CA PRO A 111 9.50 -11.12 15.17
C PRO A 111 9.44 -9.79 15.93
N ASP A 112 10.37 -9.51 16.84
CA ASP A 112 10.53 -8.20 17.46
C ASP A 112 11.31 -7.21 16.57
N ASN A 113 11.93 -7.70 15.50
CA ASN A 113 12.60 -6.89 14.48
C ASN A 113 11.58 -6.57 13.37
N VAL A 114 11.01 -5.37 13.44
CA VAL A 114 9.85 -4.94 12.64
C VAL A 114 10.23 -3.78 11.73
N TRP A 115 9.87 -3.89 10.47
CA TRP A 115 10.09 -2.87 9.45
C TRP A 115 8.77 -2.34 8.94
N VAL A 116 8.64 -1.03 8.82
CA VAL A 116 7.44 -0.34 8.34
C VAL A 116 7.79 0.58 7.19
N GLY A 117 7.15 0.38 6.06
CA GLY A 117 7.15 1.30 4.92
C GLY A 117 5.92 2.20 5.00
N THR A 118 6.15 3.51 5.05
CA THR A 118 5.06 4.47 5.20
C THR A 118 4.52 4.96 3.85
N GLY A 119 3.30 5.50 3.89
CA GLY A 119 2.57 5.99 2.73
C GLY A 119 1.70 4.94 2.06
N GLU A 120 0.41 5.20 2.00
CA GLU A 120 -0.58 4.29 1.42
C GLU A 120 -0.25 3.94 -0.03
N ALA A 121 -0.23 2.64 -0.34
CA ALA A 121 0.21 2.09 -1.62
C ALA A 121 -0.78 2.27 -2.77
N TRP A 122 -2.04 2.58 -2.47
CA TRP A 122 -3.13 2.62 -3.43
C TRP A 122 -3.16 3.96 -4.17
N THR A 123 -3.44 3.93 -5.47
CA THR A 123 -3.33 5.11 -6.36
C THR A 123 -4.65 5.88 -6.49
N ARG A 124 -5.31 6.12 -5.39
CA ARG A 124 -6.53 6.94 -5.35
C ARG A 124 -6.23 8.42 -5.03
N GLY A 125 -7.23 9.29 -5.15
CA GLY A 125 -7.05 10.73 -4.99
C GLY A 125 -6.83 11.20 -3.56
N SER A 126 -7.26 10.44 -2.56
CA SER A 126 -7.28 10.79 -1.13
C SER A 126 -6.27 10.00 -0.28
N THR A 127 -5.18 9.51 -0.88
CA THR A 127 -4.17 8.74 -0.14
C THR A 127 -3.22 9.64 0.62
N SER A 128 -2.95 9.28 1.86
CA SER A 128 -1.96 9.97 2.69
C SER A 128 -0.53 9.54 2.33
N ILE A 129 0.39 10.49 2.42
CA ILE A 129 1.81 10.26 2.13
C ILE A 129 2.54 9.77 3.37
N GLY A 130 3.63 9.04 3.13
CA GLY A 130 4.61 8.66 4.13
C GLY A 130 5.88 9.50 4.06
N ASN A 131 6.83 9.17 4.91
CA ASN A 131 8.12 9.84 4.99
C ASN A 131 9.30 8.86 5.15
N GLY A 132 9.19 7.67 4.59
CA GLY A 132 10.27 6.70 4.55
C GLY A 132 10.00 5.40 5.27
N VAL A 133 11.11 4.74 5.64
CA VAL A 133 11.13 3.45 6.33
C VAL A 133 11.38 3.66 7.81
N TYR A 134 10.62 2.95 8.64
CA TYR A 134 10.83 2.86 10.08
C TYR A 134 11.26 1.46 10.48
N HIS A 135 12.11 1.38 11.50
CA HIS A 135 12.64 0.14 12.03
C HIS A 135 12.51 0.13 13.55
N SER A 136 12.02 -0.97 14.09
CA SER A 136 11.95 -1.30 15.50
C SER A 136 12.67 -2.61 15.77
N THR A 137 13.39 -2.70 16.88
CA THR A 137 14.06 -3.92 17.35
C THR A 137 13.48 -4.45 18.67
N ASP A 138 12.39 -3.86 19.12
CA ASP A 138 11.71 -4.14 20.40
C ASP A 138 10.22 -4.44 20.23
N GLY A 139 9.85 -4.95 19.05
CA GLY A 139 8.48 -5.34 18.78
C GLY A 139 7.51 -4.17 18.63
N GLY A 140 8.02 -3.00 18.19
CA GLY A 140 7.24 -1.80 17.94
C GLY A 140 7.06 -0.88 19.14
N GLU A 141 7.79 -1.07 20.24
CA GLU A 141 7.73 -0.16 21.40
C GLU A 141 8.43 1.16 21.07
N THR A 142 9.54 1.10 20.34
CA THR A 142 10.26 2.27 19.84
C THR A 142 10.54 2.15 18.34
N TRP A 143 10.62 3.29 17.65
CA TRP A 143 10.82 3.36 16.22
C TRP A 143 11.87 4.39 15.84
N ASN A 144 12.72 4.02 14.88
CA ASN A 144 13.66 4.92 14.23
C ASN A 144 13.30 5.06 12.76
N ASN A 145 13.20 6.30 12.24
CA ASN A 145 13.18 6.52 10.80
C ASN A 145 14.60 6.21 10.27
N VAL A 146 14.69 5.23 9.39
CA VAL A 146 15.97 4.71 8.88
C VAL A 146 16.19 5.04 7.41
N GLY A 147 15.48 6.03 6.88
CA GLY A 147 15.76 6.61 5.56
C GLY A 147 14.61 6.60 4.57
N LEU A 148 14.92 6.96 3.34
CA LEU A 148 14.00 7.15 2.22
C LEU A 148 12.88 8.19 2.49
N PRO A 149 13.18 9.35 3.10
CA PRO A 149 12.15 10.30 3.56
C PRO A 149 11.33 10.91 2.42
N GLN A 150 11.82 10.88 1.19
CA GLN A 150 11.14 11.41 0.00
C GLN A 150 10.38 10.34 -0.80
N SER A 151 10.30 9.11 -0.29
CA SER A 151 9.67 7.99 -0.98
C SER A 151 8.16 8.17 -1.18
N GLU A 152 7.49 8.92 -0.34
CA GLU A 152 6.05 9.11 -0.21
C GLU A 152 5.22 7.81 -0.07
N ARG A 153 5.58 6.72 -0.79
CA ARG A 153 4.84 5.44 -0.80
C ARG A 153 5.77 4.26 -0.93
N ILE A 154 5.73 3.38 0.07
CA ILE A 154 6.48 2.13 0.09
C ILE A 154 5.49 0.97 0.14
N VAL A 155 5.26 0.33 -1.01
CA VAL A 155 4.20 -0.68 -1.19
C VAL A 155 4.58 -2.07 -0.73
N LYS A 156 5.88 -2.37 -0.60
CA LYS A 156 6.36 -3.67 -0.10
C LYS A 156 7.74 -3.52 0.53
N LEU A 157 7.92 -4.21 1.64
CA LEU A 157 9.22 -4.47 2.24
C LEU A 157 9.48 -5.98 2.18
N ALA A 158 10.74 -6.37 1.97
CA ALA A 158 11.17 -7.76 2.07
C ALA A 158 12.44 -7.84 2.89
N VAL A 159 12.37 -8.53 4.02
CA VAL A 159 13.52 -8.81 4.90
C VAL A 159 14.18 -10.10 4.42
N ASP A 160 15.51 -10.09 4.30
CA ASP A 160 16.27 -11.31 4.00
C ASP A 160 16.20 -12.24 5.23
N PRO A 161 15.66 -13.46 5.11
CA PRO A 161 15.50 -14.34 6.25
C PRO A 161 16.82 -14.84 6.85
N ARG A 162 17.95 -14.59 6.19
CA ARG A 162 19.30 -14.92 6.67
C ARG A 162 19.93 -13.80 7.48
N ASP A 163 19.45 -12.56 7.28
CA ASP A 163 20.01 -11.36 7.92
C ASP A 163 18.95 -10.26 8.01
N GLY A 164 18.35 -10.09 9.18
CA GLY A 164 17.31 -9.09 9.44
C GLY A 164 17.73 -7.63 9.24
N ASN A 165 19.05 -7.37 9.03
CA ASN A 165 19.58 -6.04 8.67
C ASN A 165 19.59 -5.80 7.14
N THR A 166 19.34 -6.86 6.35
CA THR A 166 19.25 -6.79 4.89
C THR A 166 17.79 -6.73 4.47
N VAL A 167 17.39 -5.60 3.89
CA VAL A 167 15.99 -5.33 3.51
C VAL A 167 15.92 -4.68 2.13
N LEU A 168 14.91 -5.06 1.37
CA LEU A 168 14.54 -4.37 0.13
C LEU A 168 13.26 -3.57 0.36
N ALA A 169 13.21 -2.38 -0.21
CA ALA A 169 12.05 -1.49 -0.19
C ALA A 169 11.57 -1.21 -1.62
N CYS A 170 10.31 -1.52 -1.90
CA CYS A 170 9.62 -1.27 -3.16
C CYS A 170 8.95 0.10 -3.07
N VAL A 171 9.54 1.11 -3.72
CA VAL A 171 9.10 2.50 -3.66
C VAL A 171 8.33 2.85 -4.93
N THR A 172 7.02 3.08 -4.80
CA THR A 172 6.17 3.57 -5.87
C THR A 172 6.39 5.07 -6.12
N GLY A 173 6.65 5.83 -5.07
CA GLY A 173 6.98 7.25 -5.13
C GLY A 173 5.76 8.16 -5.18
N LYS A 174 5.97 9.39 -5.67
CA LYS A 174 4.94 10.45 -5.72
C LYS A 174 3.77 10.06 -6.62
N LEU A 175 2.55 10.35 -6.18
CA LEU A 175 1.37 10.05 -6.97
C LEU A 175 1.15 11.06 -8.10
N TRP A 176 1.37 12.35 -7.82
CA TRP A 176 0.96 13.46 -8.67
C TRP A 176 2.06 14.04 -9.55
N SER A 177 3.30 13.64 -9.34
CA SER A 177 4.46 14.15 -10.09
C SER A 177 5.51 13.06 -10.33
N ASP A 178 6.44 13.33 -11.20
CA ASP A 178 7.63 12.53 -11.36
C ASP A 178 8.52 12.60 -10.11
N SER A 179 9.34 11.58 -9.91
CA SER A 179 10.21 11.48 -8.75
C SER A 179 11.43 10.62 -9.07
N SER A 180 12.59 11.04 -8.59
CA SER A 180 13.86 10.30 -8.72
C SER A 180 13.95 9.12 -7.74
N GLU A 181 13.13 9.15 -6.67
CA GLU A 181 13.13 8.15 -5.59
C GLU A 181 12.32 6.89 -5.90
N ARG A 182 11.75 6.77 -7.09
CA ARG A 182 10.99 5.60 -7.54
C ARG A 182 11.90 4.42 -7.84
N GLY A 183 11.50 3.20 -7.44
CA GLY A 183 12.23 1.97 -7.76
C GLY A 183 12.39 1.04 -6.59
N VAL A 184 13.36 0.12 -6.66
CA VAL A 184 13.70 -0.78 -5.57
C VAL A 184 14.99 -0.31 -4.91
N TYR A 185 14.94 -0.21 -3.59
CA TYR A 185 16.08 0.12 -2.74
C TYR A 185 16.50 -1.08 -1.91
N ARG A 186 17.79 -1.18 -1.60
CA ARG A 186 18.36 -2.22 -0.77
C ARG A 186 19.25 -1.62 0.31
N THR A 187 19.08 -2.08 1.54
CA THR A 187 20.03 -1.90 2.64
C THR A 187 20.63 -3.25 3.05
N SER A 188 21.82 -3.24 3.64
CA SER A 188 22.42 -4.40 4.30
C SER A 188 23.06 -4.00 5.65
N ASN A 189 22.60 -2.90 6.22
CA ASN A 189 23.14 -2.34 7.46
C ASN A 189 22.04 -1.70 8.32
N ALA A 190 20.89 -2.35 8.40
CA ALA A 190 19.74 -1.92 9.18
C ALA A 190 19.23 -0.51 8.82
N GLY A 191 19.27 -0.16 7.52
CA GLY A 191 18.77 1.12 7.03
C GLY A 191 19.70 2.32 7.23
N LYS A 192 20.92 2.12 7.73
CA LYS A 192 21.92 3.22 7.86
C LYS A 192 22.28 3.82 6.51
N SER A 193 22.19 3.03 5.45
CA SER A 193 22.28 3.50 4.06
C SER A 193 21.42 2.64 3.14
N TRP A 194 20.95 3.26 2.04
CA TRP A 194 20.14 2.61 1.03
C TRP A 194 20.76 2.83 -0.36
N THR A 195 20.78 1.78 -1.17
CA THR A 195 21.20 1.83 -2.56
C THR A 195 20.00 1.57 -3.45
N GLN A 196 19.74 2.43 -4.43
CA GLN A 196 18.73 2.18 -5.46
C GLN A 196 19.27 1.13 -6.43
N VAL A 197 18.72 -0.08 -6.37
CA VAL A 197 19.22 -1.28 -7.09
C VAL A 197 18.42 -1.59 -8.36
N LEU A 198 17.19 -1.07 -8.47
CA LEU A 198 16.38 -1.15 -9.68
C LEU A 198 15.62 0.16 -9.88
N LYS A 199 15.78 0.76 -11.05
CA LYS A 199 15.17 2.04 -11.42
C LYS A 199 14.54 1.96 -12.79
N GLY A 200 13.42 2.64 -13.00
CA GLY A 200 12.81 2.82 -14.31
C GLY A 200 13.57 3.82 -15.19
N GLY A 201 13.33 3.75 -16.48
CA GLY A 201 13.96 4.63 -17.46
C GLY A 201 13.46 6.08 -17.47
N ASN A 202 12.44 6.40 -16.68
CA ASN A 202 11.82 7.73 -16.61
C ASN A 202 11.38 8.08 -15.17
N GLY A 203 10.97 9.33 -14.93
CA GLY A 203 10.56 9.82 -13.60
C GLY A 203 9.18 9.34 -13.14
N SER A 204 8.40 8.65 -13.98
CA SER A 204 7.08 8.13 -13.65
C SER A 204 7.06 6.64 -13.32
N THR A 205 8.16 5.92 -13.57
CA THR A 205 8.26 4.48 -13.33
C THR A 205 8.80 4.20 -11.94
N GLY A 206 7.95 3.60 -11.09
CA GLY A 206 8.27 3.20 -9.71
C GLY A 206 8.13 1.70 -9.51
N CYS A 207 8.41 1.22 -8.29
CA CYS A 207 8.16 -0.17 -7.95
C CYS A 207 6.66 -0.39 -7.70
N GLY A 208 6.08 -1.41 -8.36
CA GLY A 208 4.66 -1.76 -8.26
C GLY A 208 4.35 -2.95 -7.37
N GLY A 209 5.35 -3.79 -7.11
CA GLY A 209 5.24 -4.99 -6.28
C GLY A 209 6.56 -5.76 -6.22
N MET A 210 6.70 -6.63 -5.22
CA MET A 210 7.92 -7.41 -5.02
C MET A 210 7.61 -8.71 -4.26
N SER A 211 8.31 -9.78 -4.60
CA SER A 211 8.24 -11.06 -3.88
C SER A 211 9.63 -11.69 -3.78
N LEU A 212 9.99 -12.08 -2.56
CA LEU A 212 11.22 -12.78 -2.25
C LEU A 212 10.93 -14.28 -2.15
N ASP A 213 11.81 -15.11 -2.71
CA ASP A 213 11.75 -16.56 -2.55
C ASP A 213 12.19 -16.96 -1.13
N ALA A 214 11.26 -17.46 -0.34
CA ALA A 214 11.51 -17.84 1.05
C ALA A 214 12.56 -18.95 1.22
N LYS A 215 12.69 -19.83 0.22
CA LYS A 215 13.67 -20.93 0.24
C LYS A 215 15.02 -20.55 -0.36
N ASN A 216 15.03 -19.61 -1.28
CA ASN A 216 16.24 -19.08 -1.90
C ASN A 216 16.22 -17.56 -1.94
N PRO A 217 16.58 -16.88 -0.86
CA PRO A 217 16.53 -15.42 -0.76
C PRO A 217 17.41 -14.64 -1.75
N ASN A 218 18.24 -15.35 -2.52
CA ASN A 218 18.93 -14.73 -3.66
C ASN A 218 17.99 -14.48 -4.84
N VAL A 219 16.87 -15.20 -4.93
CA VAL A 219 15.87 -15.02 -5.98
C VAL A 219 14.79 -14.07 -5.50
N ILE A 220 14.64 -12.98 -6.22
CA ILE A 220 13.62 -11.96 -5.93
C ILE A 220 13.00 -11.53 -7.26
N PHE A 221 11.69 -11.40 -7.28
CA PHE A 221 10.97 -10.77 -8.37
C PHE A 221 10.48 -9.38 -7.93
N ALA A 222 10.57 -8.41 -8.84
CA ALA A 222 10.01 -7.08 -8.64
C ALA A 222 9.35 -6.59 -9.92
N SER A 223 8.28 -5.85 -9.80
CA SER A 223 7.67 -5.16 -10.91
C SER A 223 7.99 -3.68 -10.87
N LEU A 224 8.30 -3.10 -12.01
CA LEU A 224 8.26 -1.66 -12.22
C LEU A 224 6.92 -1.29 -12.86
N TRP A 225 6.38 -0.15 -12.46
CA TRP A 225 5.10 0.36 -12.91
C TRP A 225 5.21 1.83 -13.30
N ASP A 226 4.92 2.12 -14.57
CA ASP A 226 4.91 3.46 -15.14
C ASP A 226 3.47 3.99 -15.14
N PHE A 227 3.14 4.83 -14.19
CA PHE A 227 1.80 5.38 -14.04
C PHE A 227 1.78 6.91 -14.03
N ARG A 228 0.62 7.47 -14.36
CA ARG A 228 0.33 8.90 -14.34
C ARG A 228 -1.02 9.16 -13.68
N ARG A 229 -1.03 10.00 -12.67
CA ARG A 229 -2.26 10.49 -12.03
C ARG A 229 -2.41 12.00 -12.25
N LYS A 230 -3.60 12.42 -12.64
CA LYS A 230 -4.04 13.81 -12.66
C LYS A 230 -5.39 13.90 -11.95
N GLY A 231 -5.88 15.09 -11.64
CA GLY A 231 -7.12 15.26 -10.87
C GLY A 231 -8.32 14.47 -11.39
N TRP A 232 -8.42 14.29 -12.69
CA TRP A 232 -9.55 13.62 -13.35
C TRP A 232 -9.15 12.46 -14.27
N THR A 233 -7.88 12.12 -14.36
CA THR A 233 -7.40 11.03 -15.21
C THR A 233 -6.36 10.18 -14.50
N PHE A 234 -6.32 8.90 -14.86
CA PHE A 234 -5.32 7.97 -14.44
C PHE A 234 -4.85 7.12 -15.62
N ARG A 235 -3.53 6.98 -15.80
CA ARG A 235 -2.92 6.12 -16.79
C ARG A 235 -2.09 5.06 -16.06
N SER A 236 -2.43 3.80 -16.27
CA SER A 236 -1.70 2.65 -15.72
C SER A 236 -0.59 2.15 -16.65
N GLY A 237 -0.69 2.42 -17.96
CA GLY A 237 0.35 2.12 -18.95
C GLY A 237 0.16 0.83 -19.75
N GLY A 238 -0.75 -0.04 -19.37
CA GLY A 238 -1.02 -1.30 -20.08
C GLY A 238 -2.30 -1.31 -20.92
N GLU A 239 -3.11 -0.29 -20.80
CA GLU A 239 -4.46 -0.22 -21.37
C GLU A 239 -4.48 0.10 -22.87
N ASN A 240 -3.39 0.58 -23.43
CA ASN A 240 -3.30 0.93 -24.86
C ASN A 240 -1.97 0.39 -25.44
N ALA A 241 -2.06 -0.38 -26.52
CA ALA A 241 -0.91 -0.97 -27.22
C ALA A 241 0.09 0.06 -27.75
N ASP A 242 -0.39 1.25 -28.09
CA ASP A 242 0.45 2.32 -28.66
C ASP A 242 1.04 3.26 -27.58
N ALA A 243 0.63 3.13 -26.34
CA ALA A 243 1.12 3.97 -25.25
C ALA A 243 2.47 3.43 -24.72
N PRO A 244 3.57 4.20 -24.79
CA PRO A 244 4.83 3.77 -24.22
C PRO A 244 4.68 3.58 -22.70
N SER A 245 5.27 2.49 -22.18
CA SER A 245 5.28 2.19 -20.76
C SER A 245 6.65 1.69 -20.31
N GLY A 246 7.13 2.26 -19.21
CA GLY A 246 8.32 1.80 -18.50
C GLY A 246 8.07 0.60 -17.59
N SER A 247 6.84 0.07 -17.57
CA SER A 247 6.48 -1.08 -16.73
C SER A 247 7.16 -2.36 -17.21
N GLY A 248 7.54 -3.22 -16.27
CA GLY A 248 8.17 -4.50 -16.55
C GLY A 248 8.26 -5.40 -15.32
N LEU A 249 8.43 -6.69 -15.55
CA LEU A 249 8.74 -7.67 -14.53
C LEU A 249 10.24 -7.93 -14.53
N TYR A 250 10.85 -7.94 -13.36
CA TYR A 250 12.31 -8.11 -13.19
C TYR A 250 12.59 -9.23 -12.21
N ARG A 251 13.72 -9.92 -12.42
CA ARG A 251 14.21 -10.97 -11.55
C ARG A 251 15.65 -10.70 -11.15
N SER A 252 15.94 -10.84 -9.87
CA SER A 252 17.29 -10.92 -9.31
C SER A 252 17.62 -12.37 -8.99
N ALA A 253 18.91 -12.72 -9.03
CA ALA A 253 19.46 -14.02 -8.62
C ALA A 253 20.61 -13.87 -7.59
N ASP A 254 20.83 -12.65 -7.08
CA ASP A 254 21.96 -12.31 -6.20
C ASP A 254 21.54 -11.51 -4.95
N GLY A 255 20.31 -11.70 -4.50
CA GLY A 255 19.76 -11.01 -3.33
C GLY A 255 19.41 -9.54 -3.60
N GLY A 256 18.99 -9.23 -4.81
CA GLY A 256 18.53 -7.91 -5.20
C GLY A 256 19.63 -6.91 -5.51
N LYS A 257 20.85 -7.36 -5.76
CA LYS A 257 21.96 -6.47 -6.14
C LYS A 257 21.90 -6.10 -7.62
N THR A 258 21.60 -7.08 -8.47
CA THR A 258 21.41 -6.89 -9.92
C THR A 258 20.10 -7.49 -10.40
N TRP A 259 19.58 -6.98 -11.51
CA TRP A 259 18.26 -7.32 -12.02
C TRP A 259 18.29 -7.53 -13.53
N SER A 260 17.54 -8.53 -13.98
CA SER A 260 17.28 -8.78 -15.41
C SER A 260 15.78 -8.72 -15.66
N GLU A 261 15.39 -8.10 -16.77
CA GLU A 261 13.98 -8.06 -17.15
C GLU A 261 13.51 -9.45 -17.61
N VAL A 262 12.32 -9.84 -17.15
CA VAL A 262 11.64 -11.07 -17.55
C VAL A 262 10.72 -10.74 -18.72
N THR A 263 11.01 -11.29 -19.89
CA THR A 263 10.26 -11.06 -21.12
C THR A 263 10.02 -12.36 -21.87
N GLY A 264 8.95 -12.42 -22.65
CA GLY A 264 8.61 -13.63 -23.44
C GLY A 264 8.22 -14.81 -22.58
N GLY A 265 8.58 -16.03 -23.01
CA GLY A 265 8.30 -17.25 -22.28
C GLY A 265 6.82 -17.55 -22.04
N GLY A 266 5.90 -16.90 -22.75
CA GLY A 266 4.44 -17.02 -22.56
C GLY A 266 3.79 -15.80 -21.88
N LEU A 267 4.56 -14.83 -21.41
CA LEU A 267 4.01 -13.53 -20.97
C LEU A 267 3.44 -12.76 -22.17
N PRO A 268 2.45 -11.88 -21.97
CA PRO A 268 1.88 -11.08 -23.05
C PRO A 268 2.92 -10.12 -23.64
N ALA A 269 2.64 -9.59 -24.82
CA ALA A 269 3.46 -8.50 -25.39
C ALA A 269 3.27 -7.22 -24.56
N LYS A 270 4.33 -6.41 -24.46
CA LYS A 270 4.26 -5.03 -23.94
C LYS A 270 3.37 -4.17 -24.84
N PRO A 271 2.81 -3.04 -24.32
CA PRO A 271 3.12 -2.42 -23.05
C PRO A 271 2.39 -3.07 -21.85
N TYR A 272 3.00 -2.97 -20.67
CA TYR A 272 2.38 -3.38 -19.42
C TYR A 272 1.92 -2.19 -18.60
N GLY A 273 0.86 -2.39 -17.82
CA GLY A 273 0.48 -1.57 -16.69
C GLY A 273 1.08 -2.11 -15.38
N ARG A 274 0.24 -2.24 -14.36
CA ARG A 274 0.65 -2.77 -13.06
C ARG A 274 0.83 -4.30 -13.12
N ILE A 275 1.83 -4.80 -12.41
CA ILE A 275 2.11 -6.24 -12.31
C ILE A 275 2.19 -6.59 -10.82
N ALA A 276 1.40 -7.58 -10.39
CA ALA A 276 1.60 -8.27 -9.13
C ALA A 276 2.44 -9.54 -9.37
N VAL A 277 3.32 -9.87 -8.44
CA VAL A 277 4.15 -11.09 -8.51
C VAL A 277 4.23 -11.77 -7.14
N ALA A 278 4.12 -13.08 -7.13
CA ALA A 278 4.26 -13.90 -5.92
C ALA A 278 5.01 -15.19 -6.22
N VAL A 279 6.10 -15.43 -5.50
CA VAL A 279 6.80 -16.72 -5.46
C VAL A 279 6.13 -17.59 -4.41
N ALA A 280 5.83 -18.85 -4.74
CA ALA A 280 5.25 -19.77 -3.77
C ALA A 280 6.27 -20.12 -2.67
N PRO A 281 5.98 -19.87 -1.38
CA PRO A 281 6.95 -20.14 -0.32
C PRO A 281 7.31 -21.62 -0.17
N SER A 282 6.39 -22.52 -0.56
CA SER A 282 6.60 -23.98 -0.52
C SER A 282 7.36 -24.54 -1.72
N ASP A 283 7.40 -23.84 -2.86
CA ASP A 283 8.08 -24.30 -4.09
C ASP A 283 8.63 -23.11 -4.90
N SER A 284 9.94 -22.89 -4.86
CA SER A 284 10.66 -21.84 -5.59
C SER A 284 10.48 -21.87 -7.12
N LYS A 285 10.03 -23.00 -7.68
CA LYS A 285 9.74 -23.11 -9.12
C LYS A 285 8.41 -22.47 -9.49
N VAL A 286 7.49 -22.41 -8.55
CA VAL A 286 6.15 -21.87 -8.77
C VAL A 286 6.14 -20.37 -8.53
N VAL A 287 5.85 -19.60 -9.58
CA VAL A 287 5.73 -18.14 -9.53
C VAL A 287 4.43 -17.73 -10.22
N TYR A 288 3.69 -16.86 -9.60
CA TYR A 288 2.51 -16.24 -10.19
C TYR A 288 2.79 -14.79 -10.56
N ALA A 289 2.24 -14.35 -11.68
CA ALA A 289 2.24 -12.96 -12.11
C ALA A 289 0.87 -12.59 -12.66
N PHE A 290 0.22 -11.62 -12.02
CA PHE A 290 -0.91 -10.93 -12.64
C PHE A 290 -0.37 -9.76 -13.45
N VAL A 291 -0.63 -9.72 -14.75
CA VAL A 291 -0.08 -8.71 -15.67
C VAL A 291 -1.22 -7.90 -16.27
N GLU A 292 -1.26 -6.61 -15.95
CA GLU A 292 -2.08 -5.65 -16.67
C GLU A 292 -1.45 -5.38 -18.03
N ALA A 293 -2.20 -5.65 -19.09
CA ALA A 293 -1.81 -5.47 -20.48
C ALA A 293 -3.06 -5.24 -21.33
N VAL A 294 -2.93 -5.09 -22.63
CA VAL A 294 -4.08 -5.03 -23.56
C VAL A 294 -5.03 -6.22 -23.36
N LYS A 295 -4.48 -7.38 -23.00
CA LYS A 295 -5.22 -8.55 -22.53
C LYS A 295 -4.67 -8.97 -21.18
N SER A 296 -5.16 -8.34 -20.14
CA SER A 296 -4.78 -8.64 -18.76
C SER A 296 -5.10 -10.09 -18.40
N ALA A 297 -4.22 -10.73 -17.64
CA ALA A 297 -4.45 -12.09 -17.15
C ALA A 297 -3.51 -12.44 -15.98
N LEU A 298 -3.86 -13.53 -15.29
CA LEU A 298 -2.97 -14.24 -14.39
C LEU A 298 -2.12 -15.24 -15.19
N PHE A 299 -0.85 -15.30 -14.87
CA PHE A 299 0.12 -16.25 -15.41
C PHE A 299 0.76 -17.05 -14.26
N ARG A 300 1.11 -18.31 -14.54
CA ARG A 300 1.84 -19.19 -13.63
C ARG A 300 3.07 -19.74 -14.32
N SER A 301 4.20 -19.67 -13.65
CA SER A 301 5.42 -20.39 -14.00
C SER A 301 5.56 -21.63 -13.11
N GLY A 302 6.08 -22.71 -13.66
CA GLY A 302 6.49 -23.93 -12.94
C GLY A 302 8.00 -24.18 -12.96
N ASP A 303 8.79 -23.21 -13.45
CA ASP A 303 10.24 -23.34 -13.69
C ASP A 303 11.05 -22.14 -13.19
N GLY A 304 10.50 -21.40 -12.22
CA GLY A 304 11.15 -20.25 -11.59
C GLY A 304 11.17 -19.00 -12.46
N GLY A 305 10.13 -18.81 -13.26
CA GLY A 305 9.91 -17.62 -14.07
C GLY A 305 10.56 -17.63 -15.45
N LYS A 306 10.95 -18.81 -15.96
CA LYS A 306 11.52 -18.94 -17.32
C LYS A 306 10.42 -19.04 -18.36
N THR A 307 9.38 -19.85 -18.08
CA THR A 307 8.20 -19.98 -18.93
C THR A 307 6.92 -19.73 -18.12
N TRP A 308 5.86 -19.30 -18.81
CA TRP A 308 4.62 -18.83 -18.20
C TRP A 308 3.41 -19.37 -18.94
N ASP A 309 2.51 -19.98 -18.22
CA ASP A 309 1.22 -20.43 -18.70
C ASP A 309 0.13 -19.40 -18.29
N ARG A 310 -0.65 -18.94 -19.25
CA ARG A 310 -1.84 -18.14 -18.96
C ARG A 310 -2.86 -18.97 -18.20
N ARG A 311 -3.39 -18.46 -17.11
CA ARG A 311 -4.32 -19.17 -16.21
C ARG A 311 -5.74 -18.64 -16.29
N ASP A 312 -5.93 -17.36 -15.94
CA ASP A 312 -7.26 -16.76 -15.82
C ASP A 312 -7.25 -15.32 -16.32
N ASP A 313 -8.25 -14.97 -17.14
CA ASP A 313 -8.52 -13.63 -17.63
C ASP A 313 -9.99 -13.24 -17.45
N SER A 314 -10.68 -13.94 -16.57
CA SER A 314 -12.07 -13.65 -16.21
C SER A 314 -12.20 -12.21 -15.68
N GLN A 315 -13.42 -11.65 -15.78
CA GLN A 315 -13.71 -10.32 -15.24
C GLN A 315 -13.34 -10.21 -13.76
N MET A 316 -13.53 -11.27 -13.00
CA MET A 316 -13.19 -11.34 -11.57
C MET A 316 -11.66 -11.22 -11.35
N MET A 317 -10.85 -11.80 -12.24
CA MET A 317 -9.39 -11.72 -12.18
C MET A 317 -8.87 -10.36 -12.59
N VAL A 318 -9.48 -9.72 -13.61
CA VAL A 318 -8.94 -8.50 -14.23
C VAL A 318 -9.66 -7.22 -13.80
N TRP A 319 -10.42 -7.27 -12.71
CA TRP A 319 -11.10 -6.09 -12.19
C TRP A 319 -10.11 -5.06 -11.65
N ARG A 320 -10.21 -3.79 -12.06
CA ARG A 320 -9.36 -2.67 -11.65
C ARG A 320 -7.87 -3.04 -11.48
N PRO A 321 -7.19 -3.55 -12.51
CA PRO A 321 -5.84 -4.11 -12.38
C PRO A 321 -4.82 -3.09 -11.85
N PHE A 322 -4.99 -1.81 -12.16
CA PHE A 322 -4.15 -0.72 -11.66
C PHE A 322 -4.29 -0.51 -10.15
N TYR A 323 -5.42 -0.92 -9.56
CA TYR A 323 -5.71 -0.72 -8.13
C TYR A 323 -5.44 -2.00 -7.33
N PHE A 324 -6.11 -3.10 -7.68
CA PHE A 324 -5.97 -4.38 -7.00
C PHE A 324 -4.90 -5.25 -7.69
N ALA A 325 -3.64 -5.05 -7.34
CA ALA A 325 -2.53 -5.84 -7.87
C ALA A 325 -1.73 -6.41 -6.71
N ASN A 326 -2.30 -7.40 -6.04
CA ASN A 326 -1.64 -8.20 -5.02
C ASN A 326 -1.98 -9.68 -5.22
N LEU A 327 -1.04 -10.56 -4.89
CA LEU A 327 -1.19 -12.00 -4.94
C LEU A 327 -0.55 -12.61 -3.70
N ILE A 328 -1.25 -13.52 -3.04
CA ILE A 328 -0.74 -14.22 -1.87
C ILE A 328 -0.85 -15.73 -2.14
N VAL A 329 0.28 -16.42 -2.12
CA VAL A 329 0.34 -17.89 -2.26
C VAL A 329 0.43 -18.49 -0.87
N ASP A 330 -0.34 -19.56 -0.66
CA ASP A 330 -0.30 -20.34 0.57
C ASP A 330 1.12 -20.83 0.86
N PRO A 331 1.64 -20.61 2.08
CA PRO A 331 3.00 -20.99 2.42
C PRO A 331 3.25 -22.51 2.39
N THR A 332 2.19 -23.32 2.38
CA THR A 332 2.29 -24.79 2.39
C THR A 332 1.81 -25.46 1.10
N ASN A 333 0.98 -24.76 0.31
CA ASN A 333 0.40 -25.28 -0.93
C ASN A 333 0.61 -24.30 -2.09
N PRO A 334 1.49 -24.59 -3.06
CA PRO A 334 1.78 -23.68 -4.17
C PRO A 334 0.62 -23.48 -5.14
N ASP A 335 -0.42 -24.33 -5.10
CA ASP A 335 -1.59 -24.23 -5.96
C ASP A 335 -2.77 -23.48 -5.32
N ARG A 336 -2.65 -23.13 -4.03
CA ARG A 336 -3.62 -22.29 -3.34
C ARG A 336 -3.18 -20.83 -3.38
N VAL A 337 -3.96 -19.98 -4.07
CA VAL A 337 -3.65 -18.57 -4.30
C VAL A 337 -4.84 -17.71 -3.93
N PHE A 338 -4.58 -16.63 -3.20
CA PHE A 338 -5.55 -15.56 -2.94
C PHE A 338 -5.20 -14.34 -3.79
N LYS A 339 -6.22 -13.68 -4.30
CA LYS A 339 -6.12 -12.33 -4.88
C LYS A 339 -7.07 -11.41 -4.12
N PRO A 340 -6.54 -10.51 -3.27
CA PRO A 340 -7.29 -9.39 -2.73
C PRO A 340 -7.75 -8.48 -3.88
N ASP A 341 -9.05 -8.15 -3.86
CA ASP A 341 -9.71 -7.36 -4.90
C ASP A 341 -11.00 -6.76 -4.31
N LEU A 342 -11.93 -6.27 -5.14
CA LEU A 342 -13.29 -5.93 -4.71
C LEU A 342 -13.93 -7.05 -3.89
N ALA A 343 -13.64 -8.29 -4.25
CA ALA A 343 -13.91 -9.48 -3.46
C ALA A 343 -12.61 -10.21 -3.15
N LEU A 344 -12.53 -10.93 -2.07
CA LEU A 344 -11.42 -11.84 -1.85
C LEU A 344 -11.67 -13.11 -2.66
N ILE A 345 -10.83 -13.33 -3.68
CA ILE A 345 -10.94 -14.54 -4.50
C ILE A 345 -9.81 -15.52 -4.22
N GLN A 346 -10.12 -16.80 -4.29
CA GLN A 346 -9.21 -17.90 -4.01
C GLN A 346 -9.24 -18.93 -5.12
N SER A 347 -8.06 -19.41 -5.51
CA SER A 347 -7.87 -20.60 -6.33
C SER A 347 -7.32 -21.74 -5.48
N LEU A 348 -7.70 -22.97 -5.80
CA LEU A 348 -7.17 -24.21 -5.22
C LEU A 348 -6.48 -25.10 -6.27
N ASP A 349 -6.43 -24.67 -7.52
CA ASP A 349 -5.99 -25.46 -8.68
C ASP A 349 -4.87 -24.78 -9.50
N GLY A 350 -4.06 -23.96 -8.83
CA GLY A 350 -2.94 -23.27 -9.45
C GLY A 350 -3.35 -22.11 -10.35
N GLY A 351 -4.43 -21.43 -10.01
CA GLY A 351 -4.90 -20.23 -10.70
C GLY A 351 -5.73 -20.51 -11.95
N LYS A 352 -6.26 -21.72 -12.16
CA LYS A 352 -7.13 -22.04 -13.30
C LYS A 352 -8.57 -21.60 -13.08
N THR A 353 -9.04 -21.74 -11.84
CA THR A 353 -10.37 -21.27 -11.42
C THR A 353 -10.29 -20.50 -10.12
N PHE A 354 -11.18 -19.53 -9.95
CA PHE A 354 -11.29 -18.73 -8.73
C PHE A 354 -12.73 -18.70 -8.22
N ALA A 355 -12.87 -18.72 -6.91
CA ALA A 355 -14.14 -18.52 -6.21
C ALA A 355 -14.02 -17.33 -5.25
N ASN A 356 -15.11 -16.57 -5.07
CA ASN A 356 -15.21 -15.57 -4.03
C ASN A 356 -15.33 -16.25 -2.67
N VAL A 357 -14.37 -15.98 -1.78
CA VAL A 357 -14.33 -16.48 -0.40
C VAL A 357 -14.47 -15.36 0.64
N GLY A 358 -14.64 -14.10 0.22
CA GLY A 358 -14.82 -12.94 1.10
C GLY A 358 -16.25 -12.75 1.62
N GLY A 359 -17.08 -13.78 1.63
CA GLY A 359 -18.48 -13.67 2.02
C GLY A 359 -18.68 -13.17 3.46
N GLY A 360 -19.49 -12.12 3.63
CA GLY A 360 -19.75 -11.47 4.92
C GLY A 360 -18.76 -10.38 5.32
N ALA A 361 -17.63 -10.24 4.60
CA ALA A 361 -16.69 -9.14 4.78
C ALA A 361 -17.13 -7.90 3.98
N HIS A 362 -16.46 -6.76 4.23
CA HIS A 362 -16.83 -5.48 3.61
C HIS A 362 -16.58 -5.45 2.09
N GLY A 363 -15.51 -6.09 1.62
CA GLY A 363 -15.00 -5.94 0.25
C GLY A 363 -13.83 -4.95 0.16
N ASP A 364 -13.30 -4.77 -1.04
CA ASP A 364 -12.10 -3.97 -1.28
C ASP A 364 -10.91 -4.43 -0.41
N PHE A 365 -10.53 -5.69 -0.63
CA PHE A 365 -9.44 -6.33 0.11
C PHE A 365 -8.07 -5.85 -0.37
N HIS A 366 -7.13 -5.70 0.56
CA HIS A 366 -5.80 -5.15 0.29
C HIS A 366 -4.66 -6.13 0.57
N ASP A 367 -4.74 -6.86 1.67
CA ASP A 367 -3.68 -7.79 2.06
C ASP A 367 -4.25 -9.01 2.77
N VAL A 368 -3.49 -10.12 2.70
CA VAL A 368 -3.85 -11.39 3.34
C VAL A 368 -2.60 -12.02 3.94
N TRP A 369 -2.72 -12.50 5.16
CA TRP A 369 -1.73 -13.36 5.78
C TRP A 369 -2.31 -14.75 6.03
N ILE A 370 -1.53 -15.79 5.73
CA ILE A 370 -1.88 -17.19 5.95
C ILE A 370 -0.87 -17.77 6.94
N ASP A 371 -1.35 -18.42 7.98
CA ASP A 371 -0.49 -19.02 9.00
C ASP A 371 0.31 -20.20 8.39
N PRO A 372 1.65 -20.13 8.36
CA PRO A 372 2.46 -21.20 7.80
C PRO A 372 2.43 -22.51 8.62
N LYS A 373 1.99 -22.46 9.88
CA LYS A 373 1.83 -23.63 10.74
C LYS A 373 0.41 -24.21 10.69
N ASP A 374 -0.57 -23.39 10.38
CA ASP A 374 -1.99 -23.78 10.27
C ASP A 374 -2.67 -22.99 9.14
N PRO A 375 -2.58 -23.45 7.87
CA PRO A 375 -3.12 -22.74 6.72
C PRO A 375 -4.64 -22.54 6.72
N GLN A 376 -5.35 -23.12 7.69
CA GLN A 376 -6.75 -22.82 7.92
C GLN A 376 -6.95 -21.46 8.58
N LYS A 377 -5.93 -20.93 9.27
CA LYS A 377 -5.93 -19.57 9.79
C LYS A 377 -5.52 -18.61 8.73
N VAL A 378 -6.45 -17.75 8.33
CA VAL A 378 -6.26 -16.69 7.35
C VAL A 378 -6.72 -15.37 7.96
N ILE A 379 -5.94 -14.33 7.76
CA ILE A 379 -6.25 -12.97 8.22
C ILE A 379 -6.22 -12.06 7.02
N ALA A 380 -7.26 -11.25 6.83
CA ALA A 380 -7.39 -10.35 5.69
C ALA A 380 -7.73 -8.93 6.15
N GLY A 381 -7.16 -7.95 5.45
CA GLY A 381 -7.47 -6.53 5.61
C GLY A 381 -8.23 -6.00 4.40
N ASP A 382 -9.30 -5.25 4.66
CA ASP A 382 -10.11 -4.59 3.65
C ASP A 382 -10.43 -3.13 4.04
N ASP A 383 -11.27 -2.45 3.27
CA ASP A 383 -11.69 -1.07 3.57
C ASP A 383 -12.59 -0.99 4.82
N GLY A 384 -13.21 -2.09 5.23
CA GLY A 384 -14.06 -2.19 6.41
C GLY A 384 -13.35 -2.69 7.67
N GLY A 385 -12.06 -3.06 7.60
CA GLY A 385 -11.29 -3.47 8.77
C GLY A 385 -10.47 -4.73 8.63
N LEU A 386 -10.35 -5.45 9.75
CA LEU A 386 -9.60 -6.70 9.83
C LEU A 386 -10.55 -7.88 10.00
N TRP A 387 -10.31 -8.91 9.22
CA TRP A 387 -11.11 -10.13 9.20
C TRP A 387 -10.23 -11.34 9.47
N LEU A 388 -10.76 -12.25 10.28
CA LEU A 388 -10.08 -13.48 10.66
C LEU A 388 -10.91 -14.69 10.22
N SER A 389 -10.23 -15.76 9.77
CA SER A 389 -10.82 -17.05 9.43
C SER A 389 -10.02 -18.17 10.08
N LYS A 390 -10.70 -19.26 10.47
CA LYS A 390 -10.10 -20.50 11.01
C LYS A 390 -10.43 -21.72 10.16
N ASP A 391 -11.02 -21.52 8.99
CA ASP A 391 -11.46 -22.59 8.09
C ASP A 391 -11.06 -22.30 6.62
N GLY A 392 -9.90 -21.69 6.47
CA GLY A 392 -9.30 -21.46 5.17
C GLY A 392 -9.94 -20.35 4.33
N GLY A 393 -10.70 -19.45 4.97
CA GLY A 393 -11.39 -18.37 4.27
C GLY A 393 -12.86 -18.68 3.95
N ASN A 394 -13.43 -19.79 4.44
CA ASN A 394 -14.85 -20.11 4.20
C ASN A 394 -15.80 -19.27 5.06
N ARG A 395 -15.40 -18.95 6.28
CA ARG A 395 -16.15 -18.08 7.21
C ARG A 395 -15.22 -17.04 7.80
N TRP A 396 -15.76 -15.83 7.98
CA TRP A 396 -15.02 -14.69 8.48
C TRP A 396 -15.72 -14.05 9.67
N TRP A 397 -14.93 -13.54 10.62
CA TRP A 397 -15.41 -12.64 11.66
C TRP A 397 -14.54 -11.39 11.71
N LYS A 398 -15.18 -10.26 11.94
CA LYS A 398 -14.52 -8.96 12.04
C LYS A 398 -13.85 -8.79 13.40
N ALA A 399 -12.68 -8.19 13.44
CA ALA A 399 -12.05 -7.71 14.66
C ALA A 399 -12.78 -6.44 15.15
N ASN A 400 -13.77 -6.61 16.03
CA ASN A 400 -14.61 -5.52 16.54
C ASN A 400 -13.98 -4.68 17.66
N ASN A 401 -12.68 -4.79 17.86
CA ASN A 401 -11.89 -4.11 18.89
C ASN A 401 -10.64 -3.40 18.33
N LEU A 402 -10.57 -3.20 17.00
CA LEU A 402 -9.55 -2.44 16.33
C LEU A 402 -10.13 -1.05 15.98
N PRO A 403 -9.89 0.00 16.80
CA PRO A 403 -10.53 1.30 16.63
C PRO A 403 -9.76 2.18 15.62
N VAL A 404 -9.81 1.79 14.36
CA VAL A 404 -9.29 2.56 13.23
C VAL A 404 -10.44 3.02 12.35
N SER A 405 -10.43 4.30 11.95
CA SER A 405 -11.49 4.89 11.13
C SER A 405 -10.92 6.00 10.28
N GLN A 406 -11.38 6.11 9.04
CA GLN A 406 -10.92 7.16 8.12
C GLN A 406 -12.05 8.16 7.88
N PHE A 407 -12.10 9.20 8.72
CA PHE A 407 -13.04 10.29 8.55
C PHE A 407 -12.63 11.23 7.41
N TYR A 408 -13.58 11.61 6.55
CA TYR A 408 -13.40 12.69 5.58
C TYR A 408 -13.52 14.06 6.26
N HIS A 409 -14.55 14.23 7.08
CA HIS A 409 -14.81 15.45 7.84
C HIS A 409 -15.40 15.10 9.19
N VAL A 410 -15.19 16.00 10.15
CA VAL A 410 -15.75 15.90 11.51
C VAL A 410 -16.42 17.20 11.87
N SER A 411 -17.61 17.11 12.46
CA SER A 411 -18.34 18.23 13.07
C SER A 411 -18.79 17.86 14.48
N VAL A 412 -19.19 18.84 15.24
CA VAL A 412 -19.71 18.69 16.60
C VAL A 412 -20.93 19.58 16.78
N ASP A 413 -21.84 19.18 17.69
CA ASP A 413 -22.96 20.01 18.15
C ASP A 413 -22.59 20.87 19.37
N ASN A 414 -23.58 21.54 19.94
CA ASN A 414 -23.42 22.41 21.11
C ASN A 414 -23.97 21.77 22.40
N ASP A 415 -24.26 20.49 22.41
CA ASP A 415 -24.69 19.77 23.58
C ASP A 415 -23.58 19.63 24.63
N ASP A 416 -23.90 19.33 25.86
CA ASP A 416 -22.94 19.05 26.94
C ASP A 416 -23.31 17.72 27.65
N PRO A 417 -22.57 16.64 27.47
CA PRO A 417 -21.42 16.51 26.53
C PRO A 417 -21.83 16.58 25.06
N TYR A 418 -21.00 17.19 24.23
CA TYR A 418 -21.25 17.30 22.79
C TYR A 418 -21.13 15.94 22.07
N HIS A 419 -21.75 15.84 20.90
CA HIS A 419 -21.61 14.69 20.01
C HIS A 419 -20.62 14.97 18.90
N VAL A 420 -20.00 13.91 18.38
CA VAL A 420 -19.08 13.95 17.26
C VAL A 420 -19.77 13.30 16.06
N TYR A 421 -19.83 14.04 14.96
CA TYR A 421 -20.43 13.60 13.69
C TYR A 421 -19.34 13.46 12.65
N GLY A 422 -19.42 12.44 11.79
CA GLY A 422 -18.49 12.34 10.70
C GLY A 422 -18.85 11.30 9.66
N GLY A 423 -18.51 11.63 8.41
CA GLY A 423 -18.60 10.72 7.27
C GLY A 423 -17.27 10.04 7.04
N LEU A 424 -17.32 8.73 6.82
CA LEU A 424 -16.16 7.89 6.58
C LEU A 424 -16.12 7.43 5.13
N GLN A 425 -14.92 7.22 4.65
CA GLN A 425 -14.71 6.58 3.38
C GLN A 425 -15.18 5.13 3.43
N ASP A 426 -16.11 4.76 2.54
CA ASP A 426 -16.68 3.42 2.36
C ASP A 426 -17.39 2.84 3.61
N ASN A 427 -17.42 3.58 4.73
CA ASN A 427 -17.88 3.10 6.04
C ASN A 427 -18.98 3.98 6.65
N SER A 428 -19.82 4.57 5.82
CA SER A 428 -21.05 5.27 6.27
C SER A 428 -20.82 6.62 6.96
N SER A 429 -21.88 7.17 7.52
CA SER A 429 -21.88 8.37 8.37
C SER A 429 -22.32 8.02 9.78
N TRP A 430 -21.64 8.58 10.76
CA TRP A 430 -21.78 8.18 12.16
C TRP A 430 -21.89 9.37 13.10
N VAL A 431 -22.60 9.17 14.22
CA VAL A 431 -22.60 10.04 15.37
C VAL A 431 -22.18 9.27 16.61
N GLY A 432 -21.40 9.89 17.46
CA GLY A 432 -20.96 9.30 18.73
C GLY A 432 -20.80 10.30 19.84
N ASP A 433 -20.86 9.81 21.08
CA ASP A 433 -20.69 10.64 22.27
C ASP A 433 -19.24 11.12 22.38
N SER A 434 -19.03 12.38 22.76
CA SER A 434 -17.70 12.88 23.12
C SER A 434 -17.27 12.39 24.51
N SER A 435 -18.21 12.13 25.39
CA SER A 435 -17.98 11.65 26.76
C SER A 435 -19.17 10.80 27.25
N TYR A 436 -18.88 9.73 27.97
CA TYR A 436 -19.89 8.88 28.59
C TYR A 436 -19.36 8.27 29.90
N PRO A 437 -20.17 8.20 30.97
CA PRO A 437 -19.78 7.51 32.19
C PRO A 437 -19.42 6.04 31.92
N GLY A 438 -18.23 5.60 32.32
CA GLY A 438 -17.73 4.25 32.02
C GLY A 438 -16.98 4.12 30.70
N GLY A 439 -16.83 5.18 29.91
CA GLY A 439 -16.09 5.23 28.65
C GLY A 439 -16.97 5.05 27.41
N ILE A 440 -16.39 5.36 26.27
CA ILE A 440 -17.07 5.27 24.97
C ILE A 440 -16.77 3.88 24.37
N THR A 441 -17.83 3.10 24.20
CA THR A 441 -17.79 1.76 23.61
C THR A 441 -18.42 1.77 22.20
N ASN A 442 -18.39 0.63 21.51
CA ASN A 442 -19.01 0.48 20.18
C ASN A 442 -20.51 0.85 20.19
N SER A 443 -21.24 0.59 21.29
CA SER A 443 -22.66 0.91 21.41
C SER A 443 -22.98 2.40 21.58
N ARG A 444 -21.95 3.25 21.72
CA ARG A 444 -22.10 4.71 21.83
C ARG A 444 -21.92 5.41 20.48
N TRP A 445 -21.79 4.64 19.41
CA TRP A 445 -21.73 5.13 18.05
C TRP A 445 -22.93 4.59 17.25
N GLU A 446 -23.65 5.49 16.62
CA GLU A 446 -24.85 5.18 15.85
C GLU A 446 -24.58 5.48 14.36
N ASN A 447 -24.99 4.54 13.48
CA ASN A 447 -24.94 4.70 12.05
C ASN A 447 -26.12 5.57 11.61
N MET A 448 -25.85 6.64 10.89
CA MET A 448 -26.87 7.56 10.39
C MET A 448 -27.23 7.30 8.92
N TYR A 449 -26.23 6.99 8.09
CA TYR A 449 -26.41 6.77 6.65
C TYR A 449 -25.35 5.82 6.11
N GLY A 450 -25.72 4.97 5.14
CA GLY A 450 -24.83 4.06 4.45
C GLY A 450 -24.05 4.70 3.30
N GLY A 451 -23.07 3.98 2.76
CA GLY A 451 -22.23 4.36 1.62
C GLY A 451 -21.02 5.20 2.01
N ASP A 452 -20.48 5.97 1.06
CA ASP A 452 -19.45 6.98 1.33
C ASP A 452 -20.06 8.15 2.12
N GLY A 453 -19.61 8.36 3.34
CA GLY A 453 -19.96 9.52 4.13
C GLY A 453 -18.98 10.66 3.83
N PHE A 454 -19.49 11.87 3.53
CA PHE A 454 -18.64 13.04 3.28
C PHE A 454 -18.84 14.12 4.37
N TRP A 455 -19.72 15.05 4.12
CA TRP A 455 -20.09 16.12 5.07
C TRP A 455 -21.31 15.72 5.89
N MET A 456 -21.26 16.09 7.18
CA MET A 456 -22.37 15.94 8.09
C MET A 456 -22.63 17.30 8.79
#